data_b87fbbc363ae296e3438ae4b6a69ba41
#
_entry.id   b87fbbc363ae296e3438ae4b6a69ba41
#
_cell.length_a   1.000
_cell.length_b   1.000
_cell.length_c   1.000
_cell.angle_alpha   90.00
_cell.angle_beta   90.00
_cell.angle_gamma   90.00
#
_symmetry.space_group_name_H-M   'P 1'
#
loop_
_entity.id
_entity.type
_entity.pdbx_description
1 polymer ?
#
loop_
_entity_poly.entity_id
_entity_poly.type
_entity_poly.pdbx_seq_one_letter_code
_entity_poly.pdbx_strand_id
1 'polypeptide(L)'
;LQKLTPYLFIFPALLLLVALVVYPLFYGAGISLFDTDLGDKWNFVGIGNYAEVFSDKVFLKQILLTLKFTILVVALHFVIGILLGTLLNQKKKGIGIFKVILILPWLFPDVVVALIFKWIFNPIYGLLNSYLQRWGIIEQGISWLGDSTYAFIMVVAVAIWKGFPLVMINVLAALQS
;
A
#
# COMPACT_ATOMS: atom_id res chain seq x y z
N LEU A 1 -10.18 27.56 -34.11
CA LEU A 1 -9.25 27.74 -32.94
C LEU A 1 -9.87 27.27 -31.61
N GLN A 2 -11.16 27.55 -31.35
CA GLN A 2 -11.83 27.16 -30.09
C GLN A 2 -11.85 25.64 -29.80
N LYS A 3 -11.85 24.79 -30.83
CA LYS A 3 -11.86 23.32 -30.69
C LYS A 3 -10.48 22.75 -30.28
N LEU A 4 -9.40 23.45 -30.53
CA LEU A 4 -8.04 23.04 -30.22
C LEU A 4 -7.56 23.50 -28.82
N THR A 5 -8.20 24.50 -28.27
CA THR A 5 -7.82 25.09 -26.97
C THR A 5 -7.76 24.05 -25.82
N PRO A 6 -8.72 23.12 -25.63
CA PRO A 6 -8.61 22.12 -24.57
C PRO A 6 -7.40 21.20 -24.73
N TYR A 7 -7.07 20.83 -25.97
CA TYR A 7 -5.94 19.94 -26.25
C TYR A 7 -4.60 20.62 -25.98
N LEU A 8 -4.48 21.92 -26.26
CA LEU A 8 -3.27 22.71 -25.95
C LEU A 8 -3.02 22.79 -24.44
N PHE A 9 -4.07 22.90 -23.61
CA PHE A 9 -3.93 22.89 -22.15
C PHE A 9 -3.53 21.53 -21.59
N ILE A 10 -4.00 20.43 -22.20
CA ILE A 10 -3.69 19.06 -21.76
C ILE A 10 -2.32 18.61 -22.31
N PHE A 11 -1.86 19.17 -23.42
CA PHE A 11 -0.65 18.73 -24.14
C PHE A 11 0.61 18.66 -23.26
N PRO A 12 0.95 19.68 -22.43
CA PRO A 12 2.14 19.59 -21.57
C PRO A 12 2.07 18.42 -20.60
N ALA A 13 0.90 18.15 -20.01
CA ALA A 13 0.71 17.03 -19.10
C ALA A 13 0.83 15.69 -19.82
N LEU A 14 0.24 15.57 -21.03
CA LEU A 14 0.36 14.38 -21.87
C LEU A 14 1.81 14.14 -22.30
N LEU A 15 2.55 15.19 -22.65
CA LEU A 15 3.95 15.08 -23.04
C LEU A 15 4.78 14.52 -21.89
N LEU A 16 4.60 15.05 -20.67
CA LEU A 16 5.26 14.51 -19.47
C LEU A 16 4.88 13.07 -19.18
N LEU A 17 3.61 12.74 -19.32
CA LEU A 17 3.13 11.37 -19.11
C LEU A 17 3.78 10.41 -20.13
N VAL A 18 3.82 10.78 -21.40
CA VAL A 18 4.47 9.96 -22.43
C VAL A 18 5.97 9.82 -22.15
N ALA A 19 6.66 10.92 -21.83
CA ALA A 19 8.09 10.90 -21.62
C ALA A 19 8.51 10.16 -20.34
N LEU A 20 7.76 10.29 -19.25
CA LEU A 20 8.15 9.77 -17.93
C LEU A 20 7.49 8.43 -17.58
N VAL A 21 6.39 8.07 -18.23
CA VAL A 21 5.67 6.83 -17.94
C VAL A 21 5.65 5.90 -19.15
N VAL A 22 5.12 6.38 -20.29
CA VAL A 22 4.89 5.51 -21.46
C VAL A 22 6.21 5.06 -22.06
N TYR A 23 7.15 6.00 -22.30
CA TYR A 23 8.44 5.67 -22.89
C TYR A 23 9.25 4.67 -22.04
N PRO A 24 9.47 4.88 -20.71
CA PRO A 24 10.21 3.90 -19.90
C PRO A 24 9.51 2.54 -19.82
N LEU A 25 8.19 2.50 -19.88
CA LEU A 25 7.43 1.26 -19.85
C LEU A 25 7.66 0.43 -21.12
N PHE A 26 7.57 1.04 -22.30
CA PHE A 26 7.87 0.37 -23.56
C PHE A 26 9.35 0.01 -23.71
N TYR A 27 10.23 0.88 -23.22
CA TYR A 27 11.66 0.62 -23.21
C TYR A 27 11.98 -0.59 -22.30
N GLY A 28 11.43 -0.64 -21.09
CA GLY A 28 11.56 -1.77 -20.17
C GLY A 28 11.00 -3.06 -20.76
N ALA A 29 9.83 -3.00 -21.41
CA ALA A 29 9.26 -4.15 -22.10
C ALA A 29 10.14 -4.63 -23.25
N GLY A 30 10.78 -3.71 -23.98
CA GLY A 30 11.78 -4.06 -25.01
C GLY A 30 13.01 -4.75 -24.42
N ILE A 31 13.61 -4.16 -23.38
CA ILE A 31 14.80 -4.73 -22.72
C ILE A 31 14.51 -6.10 -22.11
N SER A 32 13.29 -6.34 -21.62
CA SER A 32 12.94 -7.63 -21.00
C SER A 32 13.07 -8.84 -21.93
N LEU A 33 13.18 -8.60 -23.25
CA LEU A 33 13.40 -9.63 -24.25
C LEU A 33 14.90 -9.94 -24.48
N PHE A 34 15.79 -9.24 -23.80
CA PHE A 34 17.22 -9.42 -23.91
C PHE A 34 17.83 -9.85 -22.58
N ASP A 35 18.87 -10.71 -22.65
CA ASP A 35 19.81 -10.93 -21.56
C ASP A 35 20.91 -9.86 -21.70
N THR A 36 20.85 -8.85 -20.84
CA THR A 36 21.70 -7.66 -20.94
C THR A 36 22.17 -7.19 -19.56
N ASP A 37 23.38 -6.66 -19.50
CA ASP A 37 23.93 -5.90 -18.37
C ASP A 37 23.72 -4.38 -18.52
N LEU A 38 22.94 -3.97 -19.54
CA LEU A 38 22.72 -2.58 -19.97
C LEU A 38 23.99 -1.88 -20.48
N GLY A 39 25.10 -2.60 -20.62
CA GLY A 39 26.35 -2.14 -21.21
C GLY A 39 26.59 -2.80 -22.58
N ASP A 40 27.64 -3.60 -22.66
CA ASP A 40 28.09 -4.21 -23.92
C ASP A 40 27.35 -5.52 -24.28
N LYS A 41 26.74 -6.18 -23.29
CA LYS A 41 26.05 -7.45 -23.49
C LYS A 41 24.60 -7.23 -23.88
N TRP A 42 24.23 -7.62 -25.10
CA TRP A 42 22.85 -7.56 -25.62
C TRP A 42 22.53 -8.84 -26.38
N ASN A 43 22.06 -9.88 -25.70
CA ASN A 43 21.67 -11.15 -26.32
C ASN A 43 20.14 -11.25 -26.32
N PHE A 44 19.54 -11.34 -27.50
CA PHE A 44 18.10 -11.53 -27.63
C PHE A 44 17.70 -12.93 -27.17
N VAL A 45 16.92 -13.03 -26.11
CA VAL A 45 16.43 -14.29 -25.51
C VAL A 45 14.93 -14.47 -25.62
N GLY A 46 14.24 -13.51 -26.27
CA GLY A 46 12.80 -13.52 -26.42
C GLY A 46 12.10 -13.58 -25.05
N ILE A 47 11.23 -14.57 -24.84
CA ILE A 47 10.49 -14.77 -23.59
C ILE A 47 11.28 -15.58 -22.54
N GLY A 48 12.57 -15.86 -22.77
CA GLY A 48 13.39 -16.68 -21.87
C GLY A 48 13.42 -16.16 -20.43
N ASN A 49 13.62 -14.86 -20.26
CA ASN A 49 13.59 -14.21 -18.93
C ASN A 49 12.26 -14.44 -18.21
N TYR A 50 11.15 -14.41 -18.91
CA TYR A 50 9.82 -14.67 -18.33
C TYR A 50 9.68 -16.15 -17.92
N ALA A 51 10.17 -17.08 -18.76
CA ALA A 51 10.14 -18.51 -18.43
C ALA A 51 10.96 -18.81 -17.18
N GLU A 52 12.13 -18.19 -17.03
CA GLU A 52 12.98 -18.30 -15.86
C GLU A 52 12.25 -17.78 -14.60
N VAL A 53 11.73 -16.56 -14.65
CA VAL A 53 11.02 -15.91 -13.55
C VAL A 53 9.80 -16.73 -13.11
N PHE A 54 8.99 -17.23 -14.05
CA PHE A 54 7.82 -18.06 -13.72
C PHE A 54 8.19 -19.50 -13.28
N SER A 55 9.43 -19.93 -13.50
CA SER A 55 9.94 -21.20 -12.98
C SER A 55 10.54 -21.07 -11.58
N ASP A 56 10.83 -19.84 -11.15
CA ASP A 56 11.37 -19.57 -9.81
C ASP A 56 10.28 -19.69 -8.74
N LYS A 57 10.44 -20.71 -7.90
CA LYS A 57 9.53 -20.96 -6.77
C LYS A 57 9.50 -19.82 -5.75
N VAL A 58 10.61 -19.10 -5.60
CA VAL A 58 10.69 -17.94 -4.68
C VAL A 58 9.83 -16.82 -5.23
N PHE A 59 9.96 -16.51 -6.51
CA PHE A 59 9.13 -15.50 -7.18
C PHE A 59 7.64 -15.81 -7.09
N LEU A 60 7.24 -17.05 -7.40
CA LEU A 60 5.83 -17.47 -7.29
C LEU A 60 5.29 -17.35 -5.86
N LYS A 61 6.10 -17.69 -4.85
CA LYS A 61 5.74 -17.51 -3.44
C LYS A 61 5.55 -16.04 -3.09
N GLN A 62 6.39 -15.14 -3.62
CA GLN A 62 6.25 -13.68 -3.40
C GLN A 62 5.01 -13.11 -4.07
N ILE A 63 4.68 -13.55 -5.30
CA ILE A 63 3.41 -13.18 -5.94
C ILE A 63 2.22 -13.59 -5.07
N LEU A 64 2.20 -14.84 -4.60
CA LEU A 64 1.10 -15.33 -3.75
C LEU A 64 0.99 -14.54 -2.45
N LEU A 65 2.12 -14.20 -1.83
CA LEU A 65 2.15 -13.37 -0.62
C LEU A 65 1.59 -11.96 -0.89
N THR A 66 1.99 -11.35 -2.02
CA THR A 66 1.50 -10.04 -2.45
C THR A 66 -0.01 -10.07 -2.72
N LEU A 67 -0.51 -11.11 -3.39
CA LEU A 67 -1.94 -11.28 -3.62
C LEU A 67 -2.72 -11.44 -2.30
N LYS A 68 -2.22 -12.26 -1.38
CA LYS A 68 -2.83 -12.42 -0.04
C LYS A 68 -2.88 -11.09 0.70
N PHE A 69 -1.77 -10.36 0.72
CA PHE A 69 -1.69 -9.04 1.34
C PHE A 69 -2.70 -8.08 0.72
N THR A 70 -2.70 -7.95 -0.60
CA THR A 70 -3.57 -7.00 -1.32
C THR A 70 -5.04 -7.31 -1.08
N ILE A 71 -5.46 -8.57 -1.26
CA ILE A 71 -6.86 -8.98 -1.06
C ILE A 71 -7.30 -8.70 0.37
N LEU A 72 -6.49 -9.08 1.36
CA LEU A 72 -6.83 -8.92 2.77
C LEU A 72 -6.92 -7.43 3.15
N VAL A 73 -5.93 -6.63 2.77
CA VAL A 73 -5.89 -5.20 3.09
C VAL A 73 -7.03 -4.45 2.41
N VAL A 74 -7.24 -4.68 1.11
CA VAL A 74 -8.31 -4.02 0.35
C VAL A 74 -9.69 -4.41 0.89
N ALA A 75 -9.93 -5.70 1.12
CA ALA A 75 -11.21 -6.15 1.67
C ALA A 75 -11.51 -5.49 3.04
N LEU A 76 -10.52 -5.43 3.93
CA LEU A 76 -10.69 -4.84 5.26
C LEU A 76 -10.79 -3.31 5.19
N HIS A 77 -10.10 -2.64 4.26
CA HIS A 77 -10.33 -1.20 4.00
C HIS A 77 -11.79 -0.92 3.62
N PHE A 78 -12.36 -1.73 2.71
CA PHE A 78 -13.75 -1.57 2.31
C PHE A 78 -14.71 -1.88 3.46
N VAL A 79 -14.54 -2.98 4.17
CA VAL A 79 -15.40 -3.34 5.30
C VAL A 79 -15.39 -2.25 6.36
N ILE A 80 -14.21 -1.85 6.84
CA ILE A 80 -14.07 -0.83 7.90
C ILE A 80 -14.51 0.55 7.39
N GLY A 81 -14.10 0.92 6.18
CA GLY A 81 -14.43 2.21 5.57
C GLY A 81 -15.93 2.39 5.35
N ILE A 82 -16.63 1.35 4.84
CA ILE A 82 -18.10 1.38 4.65
C ILE A 82 -18.80 1.45 6.01
N LEU A 83 -18.41 0.61 6.96
CA LEU A 83 -19.02 0.62 8.32
C LEU A 83 -18.85 1.99 8.98
N LEU A 84 -17.65 2.54 9.01
CA LEU A 84 -17.40 3.84 9.64
C LEU A 84 -17.99 4.98 8.84
N GLY A 85 -17.96 4.96 7.52
CA GLY A 85 -18.58 5.97 6.66
C GLY A 85 -20.08 6.05 6.87
N THR A 86 -20.78 4.91 6.94
CA THR A 86 -22.23 4.85 7.24
C THR A 86 -22.54 5.29 8.66
N LEU A 87 -21.76 4.85 9.65
CA LEU A 87 -21.95 5.27 11.05
C LEU A 87 -21.75 6.78 11.23
N LEU A 88 -20.81 7.39 10.53
CA LEU A 88 -20.50 8.82 10.61
C LEU A 88 -21.42 9.70 9.76
N ASN A 89 -22.29 9.12 8.95
CA ASN A 89 -23.31 9.86 8.17
C ASN A 89 -24.52 10.30 9.00
N GLN A 90 -24.45 10.25 10.32
CA GLN A 90 -25.53 10.68 11.21
C GLN A 90 -25.41 12.18 11.53
N LYS A 91 -26.58 12.85 11.65
CA LYS A 91 -26.67 14.26 12.06
C LYS A 91 -26.66 14.41 13.60
N LYS A 92 -25.62 13.92 14.29
CA LYS A 92 -25.48 14.01 15.74
C LYS A 92 -24.38 15.00 16.15
N LYS A 93 -24.61 15.72 17.28
CA LYS A 93 -23.55 16.57 17.85
C LYS A 93 -22.33 15.76 18.21
N GLY A 94 -21.13 16.26 17.90
CA GLY A 94 -19.85 15.60 18.20
C GLY A 94 -19.30 14.67 17.11
N ILE A 95 -20.08 14.24 16.12
CA ILE A 95 -19.61 13.36 15.03
C ILE A 95 -18.43 13.97 14.26
N GLY A 96 -18.36 15.29 14.14
CA GLY A 96 -17.23 15.98 13.51
C GLY A 96 -15.88 15.66 14.15
N ILE A 97 -15.83 15.54 15.48
CA ILE A 97 -14.60 15.19 16.20
C ILE A 97 -14.13 13.77 15.83
N PHE A 98 -15.06 12.81 15.79
CA PHE A 98 -14.75 11.43 15.39
C PHE A 98 -14.25 11.37 13.95
N LYS A 99 -14.84 12.13 13.02
CA LYS A 99 -14.36 12.23 11.63
C LYS A 99 -12.90 12.68 11.58
N VAL A 100 -12.56 13.74 12.32
CA VAL A 100 -11.18 14.25 12.37
C VAL A 100 -10.21 13.19 12.92
N ILE A 101 -10.54 12.55 14.05
CA ILE A 101 -9.68 11.54 14.68
C ILE A 101 -9.47 10.35 13.75
N LEU A 102 -10.54 9.90 13.07
CA LEU A 102 -10.45 8.73 12.18
C LEU A 102 -9.73 9.02 10.86
N ILE A 103 -9.60 10.29 10.45
CA ILE A 103 -8.83 10.70 9.27
C ILE A 103 -7.33 10.81 9.57
N LEU A 104 -6.95 11.06 10.83
CA LEU A 104 -5.55 11.29 11.23
C LEU A 104 -4.56 10.24 10.70
N PRO A 105 -4.84 8.92 10.76
CA PRO A 105 -3.90 7.92 10.25
C PRO A 105 -3.47 8.15 8.81
N TRP A 106 -4.39 8.55 7.96
CA TRP A 106 -4.14 8.78 6.54
C TRP A 106 -3.25 10.00 6.26
N LEU A 107 -3.26 11.00 7.14
CA LEU A 107 -2.47 12.23 6.99
C LEU A 107 -0.98 12.04 7.30
N PHE A 108 -0.59 11.00 8.04
CA PHE A 108 0.81 10.77 8.35
C PHE A 108 1.61 10.30 7.13
N PRO A 109 2.84 10.82 6.90
CA PRO A 109 3.74 10.28 5.90
C PRO A 109 4.07 8.80 6.15
N ASP A 110 4.17 7.98 5.09
CA ASP A 110 4.42 6.55 5.21
C ASP A 110 5.70 6.22 5.99
N VAL A 111 6.77 6.99 5.77
CA VAL A 111 8.04 6.81 6.46
C VAL A 111 7.89 7.02 7.97
N VAL A 112 7.12 8.03 8.37
CA VAL A 112 6.86 8.32 9.80
C VAL A 112 6.08 7.18 10.42
N VAL A 113 5.04 6.69 9.75
CA VAL A 113 4.25 5.53 10.20
C VAL A 113 5.14 4.30 10.36
N ALA A 114 5.98 3.99 9.37
CA ALA A 114 6.89 2.86 9.41
C ALA A 114 7.86 2.93 10.62
N LEU A 115 8.42 4.11 10.90
CA LEU A 115 9.33 4.31 12.03
C LEU A 115 8.61 4.18 13.37
N ILE A 116 7.41 4.76 13.52
CA ILE A 116 6.61 4.67 14.75
C ILE A 116 6.26 3.20 15.03
N PHE A 117 5.74 2.48 14.04
CA PHE A 117 5.34 1.09 14.25
C PHE A 117 6.54 0.14 14.42
N LYS A 118 7.68 0.40 13.76
CA LYS A 118 8.94 -0.30 14.05
C LYS A 118 9.35 -0.15 15.52
N TRP A 119 9.11 1.01 16.10
CA TRP A 119 9.37 1.29 17.51
C TRP A 119 8.36 0.58 18.42
N ILE A 120 7.08 0.66 18.11
CA ILE A 120 6.00 -0.01 18.85
C ILE A 120 6.20 -1.53 18.89
N PHE A 121 6.66 -2.11 17.78
CA PHE A 121 6.88 -3.55 17.62
C PHE A 121 8.29 -4.02 18.02
N ASN A 122 9.10 -3.16 18.61
CA ASN A 122 10.44 -3.55 19.07
C ASN A 122 10.36 -4.67 20.11
N PRO A 123 11.16 -5.76 19.99
CA PRO A 123 11.06 -6.91 20.88
C PRO A 123 11.49 -6.61 22.31
N ILE A 124 12.36 -5.62 22.54
CA ILE A 124 12.97 -5.34 23.85
C ILE A 124 12.22 -4.22 24.59
N TYR A 125 11.99 -3.08 23.92
CA TYR A 125 11.41 -1.88 24.54
C TYR A 125 10.11 -1.41 23.88
N GLY A 126 9.56 -2.23 22.97
CA GLY A 126 8.35 -1.86 22.23
C GLY A 126 7.12 -1.80 23.13
N LEU A 127 6.27 -0.80 22.85
CA LEU A 127 5.04 -0.57 23.61
C LEU A 127 4.10 -1.79 23.59
N LEU A 128 4.00 -2.48 22.44
CA LEU A 128 3.11 -3.62 22.31
C LEU A 128 3.49 -4.74 23.29
N ASN A 129 4.77 -5.12 23.33
CA ASN A 129 5.26 -6.13 24.28
C ASN A 129 5.07 -5.67 25.72
N SER A 130 5.39 -4.41 26.02
CA SER A 130 5.27 -3.85 27.37
C SER A 130 3.84 -3.93 27.90
N TYR A 131 2.83 -3.61 27.07
CA TYR A 131 1.43 -3.73 27.48
C TYR A 131 0.97 -5.19 27.59
N LEU A 132 1.34 -6.07 26.65
CA LEU A 132 0.96 -7.48 26.71
C LEU A 132 1.56 -8.20 27.91
N GLN A 133 2.81 -7.89 28.27
CA GLN A 133 3.44 -8.40 29.49
C GLN A 133 2.77 -7.88 30.77
N ARG A 134 2.48 -6.57 30.79
CA ARG A 134 1.78 -5.96 31.95
C ARG A 134 0.39 -6.53 32.18
N TRP A 135 -0.30 -6.97 31.14
CA TRP A 135 -1.61 -7.62 31.23
C TRP A 135 -1.51 -9.12 31.46
N GLY A 136 -0.29 -9.69 31.55
CA GLY A 136 -0.08 -11.12 31.74
C GLY A 136 -0.44 -11.98 30.53
N ILE A 137 -0.56 -11.38 29.33
CA ILE A 137 -0.91 -12.09 28.09
C ILE A 137 0.31 -12.84 27.54
N ILE A 138 1.51 -12.27 27.71
CA ILE A 138 2.77 -12.89 27.30
C ILE A 138 3.78 -12.80 28.46
N GLU A 139 4.62 -13.81 28.60
CA GLU A 139 5.69 -13.84 29.62
C GLU A 139 6.97 -13.17 29.10
N GLN A 140 7.26 -13.34 27.82
CA GLN A 140 8.48 -12.82 27.17
C GLN A 140 8.12 -11.98 25.94
N GLY A 141 9.02 -11.03 25.61
CA GLY A 141 8.84 -10.18 24.43
C GLY A 141 8.86 -10.98 23.13
N ILE A 142 7.86 -10.75 22.29
CA ILE A 142 7.72 -11.35 20.96
C ILE A 142 8.48 -10.49 19.95
N SER A 143 9.22 -11.15 19.05
CA SER A 143 9.86 -10.47 17.91
C SER A 143 8.86 -10.34 16.76
N TRP A 144 7.98 -9.34 16.84
CA TRP A 144 6.87 -9.13 15.89
C TRP A 144 7.30 -8.99 14.43
N LEU A 145 8.47 -8.39 14.18
CA LEU A 145 8.98 -8.16 12.83
C LEU A 145 10.11 -9.13 12.45
N GLY A 146 10.56 -9.98 13.38
CA GLY A 146 11.60 -10.97 13.15
C GLY A 146 11.08 -12.33 12.68
N ASP A 147 9.80 -12.63 12.95
CA ASP A 147 9.12 -13.81 12.45
C ASP A 147 8.24 -13.45 11.25
N SER A 148 8.27 -14.27 10.20
CA SER A 148 7.56 -13.97 8.93
C SER A 148 6.05 -13.92 9.08
N THR A 149 5.46 -14.74 9.98
CA THR A 149 4.02 -14.77 10.21
C THR A 149 3.57 -13.55 10.99
N TYR A 150 4.25 -13.25 12.09
CA TYR A 150 3.94 -12.05 12.87
C TYR A 150 4.19 -10.77 12.08
N ALA A 151 5.30 -10.69 11.33
CA ALA A 151 5.59 -9.55 10.46
C ALA A 151 4.48 -9.30 9.45
N PHE A 152 3.98 -10.35 8.79
CA PHE A 152 2.87 -10.23 7.85
C PHE A 152 1.61 -9.66 8.52
N ILE A 153 1.24 -10.19 9.70
CA ILE A 153 0.07 -9.73 10.45
C ILE A 153 0.22 -8.27 10.87
N MET A 154 1.40 -7.89 11.41
CA MET A 154 1.66 -6.52 11.85
C MET A 154 1.64 -5.52 10.69
N VAL A 155 2.27 -5.86 9.56
CA VAL A 155 2.27 -5.00 8.37
C VAL A 155 0.86 -4.85 7.80
N VAL A 156 0.07 -5.92 7.75
CA VAL A 156 -1.35 -5.88 7.35
C VAL A 156 -2.15 -4.97 8.30
N ALA A 157 -1.98 -5.13 9.60
CA ALA A 157 -2.70 -4.31 10.60
C ALA A 157 -2.39 -2.81 10.45
N VAL A 158 -1.11 -2.46 10.25
CA VAL A 158 -0.69 -1.07 10.01
C VAL A 158 -1.23 -0.54 8.70
N ALA A 159 -1.19 -1.34 7.63
CA ALA A 159 -1.73 -0.95 6.33
C ALA A 159 -3.23 -0.68 6.42
N ILE A 160 -3.98 -1.54 7.10
CA ILE A 160 -5.43 -1.36 7.33
C ILE A 160 -5.68 -0.07 8.12
N TRP A 161 -4.99 0.13 9.24
CA TRP A 161 -5.13 1.31 10.08
C TRP A 161 -4.87 2.61 9.32
N LYS A 162 -3.86 2.61 8.44
CA LYS A 162 -3.51 3.78 7.63
C LYS A 162 -4.46 4.05 6.47
N GLY A 163 -5.00 3.01 5.84
CA GLY A 163 -5.69 3.14 4.55
C GLY A 163 -7.21 3.19 4.64
N PHE A 164 -7.85 2.63 5.70
CA PHE A 164 -9.31 2.66 5.80
C PHE A 164 -9.93 4.07 5.72
N PRO A 165 -9.28 5.17 6.21
CA PRO A 165 -9.90 6.48 6.20
C PRO A 165 -10.21 7.00 4.79
N LEU A 166 -9.40 6.62 3.80
CA LEU A 166 -9.65 7.00 2.40
C LEU A 166 -10.98 6.43 1.90
N VAL A 167 -11.25 5.15 2.18
CA VAL A 167 -12.52 4.51 1.82
C VAL A 167 -13.66 5.15 2.60
N MET A 168 -13.48 5.35 3.90
CA MET A 168 -14.47 6.00 4.77
C MET A 168 -14.90 7.39 4.26
N ILE A 169 -13.94 8.22 3.85
CA ILE A 169 -14.23 9.58 3.32
C ILE A 169 -15.02 9.47 2.00
N ASN A 170 -14.62 8.58 1.08
CA ASN A 170 -15.31 8.40 -0.18
C ASN A 170 -16.76 7.92 0.01
N VAL A 171 -16.96 6.94 0.91
CA VAL A 171 -18.30 6.46 1.27
C VAL A 171 -19.14 7.59 1.88
N LEU A 172 -18.56 8.35 2.81
CA LEU A 172 -19.24 9.46 3.45
C LEU A 172 -19.62 10.56 2.44
N ALA A 173 -18.74 10.88 1.49
CA ALA A 173 -19.01 11.83 0.42
C ALA A 173 -20.16 11.35 -0.48
N ALA A 174 -20.14 10.07 -0.88
CA ALA A 174 -21.18 9.47 -1.70
C ALA A 174 -22.56 9.44 -1.00
N LEU A 175 -22.58 9.29 0.34
CA LEU A 175 -23.83 9.31 1.11
C LEU A 175 -24.38 10.73 1.37
N GLN A 176 -23.61 11.77 1.06
CA GLN A 176 -23.98 13.18 1.27
C GLN A 176 -24.27 13.93 -0.04
N SER A 177 -24.00 13.30 -1.19
CA SER A 177 -24.36 13.80 -2.52
C SER A 177 -25.81 13.46 -2.84
#